data_5c0409ae56c54df96effdf7160643128
#
_entry.id   5c0409ae56c54df96effdf7160643128
#
_cell.length_a   1.000
_cell.length_b   1.000
_cell.length_c   1.000
_cell.angle_alpha   90.00
_cell.angle_beta   90.00
_cell.angle_gamma   90.00
#
_symmetry.space_group_name_H-M   'P 1'
#
loop_
_entity.id
_entity.type
_entity.pdbx_description
1 polymer ?
#
loop_
_entity_poly.entity_id
_entity_poly.type
_entity_poly.pdbx_seq_one_letter_code
_entity_poly.pdbx_strand_id
1 'polypeptide(L)'
;MKKIKILHVLVSGTYNGAENVVCQIIDMFKDDNNIEMYYCSLDGPVRIALEERGINFQPVKELSIKELKRVIRNVQPTIVHAHDMRAGFLASLACGKIPLISHIHNNNYDSRSISLKAILYLYAALKAKHIFWVSKTSYDGYYFHNKLLKKSEILYNVINIDNLINKAKQDTNTYNYDFAYLGRLTFQKNPQRLVRVMELACKMDSRLKFAILGDGELKDEILHYIEKHKLGVNISFLGFRNNPYKLLQCCKGMLMTSRWEGLPMCALEAYSLGVPVVSTPADGLKELIESENDGYLSDNDNELATQIVKIYQNKGYHNKLSNAAYTKICKMMDLKNYKKTLFNVYNKYSM
;
A
#
# COMPACT_ATOMS: atom_id res chain seq x y z
N MET A 1 18.48 29.36 7.79
CA MET A 1 18.95 28.06 7.24
C MET A 1 18.39 27.89 5.82
N LYS A 2 19.11 27.22 4.92
CA LYS A 2 18.62 26.97 3.55
C LYS A 2 17.47 25.96 3.64
N LYS A 3 16.34 26.25 2.99
CA LYS A 3 15.16 25.38 2.98
C LYS A 3 15.48 24.03 2.35
N ILE A 4 15.09 22.92 2.98
CA ILE A 4 15.27 21.57 2.45
C ILE A 4 14.16 21.32 1.42
N LYS A 5 14.53 21.13 0.15
CA LYS A 5 13.60 20.82 -0.93
C LYS A 5 13.68 19.36 -1.30
N ILE A 6 12.58 18.63 -1.17
CA ILE A 6 12.51 17.20 -1.43
C ILE A 6 11.64 16.96 -2.66
N LEU A 7 12.18 16.25 -3.64
CA LEU A 7 11.45 15.79 -4.82
C LEU A 7 11.12 14.30 -4.67
N HIS A 8 9.86 13.98 -4.39
CA HIS A 8 9.36 12.60 -4.42
C HIS A 8 9.12 12.17 -5.86
N VAL A 9 9.66 11.01 -6.25
CA VAL A 9 9.54 10.46 -7.61
C VAL A 9 8.84 9.11 -7.57
N LEU A 10 7.70 9.02 -8.26
CA LEU A 10 6.89 7.79 -8.38
C LEU A 10 6.69 7.42 -9.85
N VAL A 11 6.31 6.17 -10.09
CA VAL A 11 6.11 5.66 -11.46
C VAL A 11 4.69 5.92 -11.96
N SER A 12 3.70 5.70 -11.08
CA SER A 12 2.28 5.64 -11.48
C SER A 12 1.61 7.02 -11.47
N GLY A 13 0.70 7.25 -12.42
CA GLY A 13 -0.24 8.37 -12.42
C GLY A 13 -1.57 8.05 -11.74
N THR A 14 -1.71 6.85 -11.13
CA THR A 14 -2.91 6.46 -10.38
C THR A 14 -2.69 6.60 -8.88
N TYR A 15 -3.78 6.70 -8.10
CA TYR A 15 -3.70 6.83 -6.65
C TYR A 15 -3.84 5.45 -5.99
N ASN A 16 -2.73 4.88 -5.52
CA ASN A 16 -2.64 3.56 -4.92
C ASN A 16 -1.89 3.61 -3.57
N GLY A 17 -1.40 2.47 -3.09
CA GLY A 17 -0.74 2.38 -1.78
C GLY A 17 0.51 3.25 -1.63
N ALA A 18 1.45 3.19 -2.58
CA ALA A 18 2.68 3.97 -2.53
C ALA A 18 2.40 5.48 -2.66
N GLU A 19 1.50 5.85 -3.57
CA GLU A 19 1.06 7.23 -3.78
C GLU A 19 0.39 7.79 -2.51
N ASN A 20 -0.45 6.99 -1.84
CA ASN A 20 -1.06 7.37 -0.56
C ASN A 20 0.00 7.58 0.53
N VAL A 21 1.00 6.70 0.63
CA VAL A 21 2.11 6.86 1.61
C VAL A 21 2.86 8.17 1.36
N VAL A 22 3.17 8.49 0.09
CA VAL A 22 3.89 9.75 -0.23
C VAL A 22 3.03 10.98 0.08
N CYS A 23 1.74 10.95 -0.22
CA CYS A 23 0.83 12.03 0.18
C CYS A 23 0.79 12.22 1.70
N GLN A 24 0.75 11.13 2.48
CA GLN A 24 0.82 11.22 3.94
C GLN A 24 2.16 11.78 4.43
N ILE A 25 3.28 11.38 3.80
CA ILE A 25 4.59 11.97 4.12
C ILE A 25 4.56 13.48 3.89
N ILE A 26 4.07 13.95 2.74
CA ILE A 26 4.00 15.38 2.43
C ILE A 26 3.09 16.11 3.43
N ASP A 27 1.93 15.55 3.74
CA ASP A 27 0.98 16.10 4.72
C ASP A 27 1.64 16.26 6.12
N MET A 28 2.46 15.29 6.55
CA MET A 28 3.17 15.37 7.85
C MET A 28 4.14 16.55 7.95
N PHE A 29 4.68 17.02 6.83
CA PHE A 29 5.64 18.13 6.80
C PHE A 29 5.05 19.44 6.30
N LYS A 30 3.74 19.50 6.04
CA LYS A 30 3.07 20.68 5.44
C LYS A 30 3.26 21.96 6.25
N ASP A 31 3.30 21.86 7.58
CA ASP A 31 3.45 23.00 8.48
C ASP A 31 4.92 23.29 8.86
N ASP A 32 5.88 22.59 8.27
CA ASP A 32 7.30 22.81 8.53
C ASP A 32 7.87 23.84 7.55
N ASN A 33 8.11 25.06 8.03
CA ASN A 33 8.63 26.16 7.22
C ASN A 33 10.01 25.91 6.61
N ASN A 34 10.76 24.94 7.13
CA ASN A 34 12.11 24.60 6.66
C ASN A 34 12.13 23.52 5.59
N ILE A 35 11.00 22.84 5.36
CA ILE A 35 10.88 21.74 4.39
C ILE A 35 9.86 22.10 3.32
N GLU A 36 10.21 21.82 2.07
CA GLU A 36 9.33 22.00 0.92
C GLU A 36 9.35 20.69 0.12
N MET A 37 8.17 20.14 -0.14
CA MET A 37 8.05 18.85 -0.82
C MET A 37 7.32 18.99 -2.15
N TYR A 38 7.81 18.25 -3.13
CA TYR A 38 7.28 18.18 -4.49
C TYR A 38 6.99 16.73 -4.84
N TYR A 39 5.91 16.51 -5.56
CA TYR A 39 5.52 15.21 -6.05
C TYR A 39 5.72 15.13 -7.56
N CYS A 40 6.37 14.09 -8.07
CA CYS A 40 6.63 13.87 -9.50
C CYS A 40 6.22 12.46 -9.91
N SER A 41 5.31 12.36 -10.87
CA SER A 41 4.90 11.10 -11.50
C SER A 41 4.33 11.34 -12.88
N LEU A 42 3.88 10.24 -13.56
CA LEU A 42 2.99 10.38 -14.71
C LEU A 42 1.74 11.18 -14.31
N ASP A 43 1.23 11.97 -15.25
CA ASP A 43 -0.07 12.61 -15.10
C ASP A 43 -1.19 11.57 -15.16
N GLY A 44 -2.28 11.83 -14.44
CA GLY A 44 -3.42 10.91 -14.39
C GLY A 44 -4.31 11.12 -13.17
N PRO A 45 -5.13 10.13 -12.80
CA PRO A 45 -6.09 10.23 -11.69
C PRO A 45 -5.49 10.65 -10.35
N VAL A 46 -4.19 10.45 -10.11
CA VAL A 46 -3.49 10.90 -8.91
C VAL A 46 -3.58 12.41 -8.71
N ARG A 47 -3.71 13.20 -9.80
CA ARG A 47 -3.80 14.66 -9.78
C ARG A 47 -4.91 15.15 -8.85
N ILE A 48 -6.08 14.53 -8.89
CA ILE A 48 -7.23 14.91 -8.04
C ILE A 48 -6.83 14.85 -6.56
N ALA A 49 -6.24 13.75 -6.13
CA ALA A 49 -5.83 13.58 -4.73
C ALA A 49 -4.70 14.53 -4.31
N LEU A 50 -3.85 14.96 -5.24
CA LEU A 50 -2.77 15.92 -5.00
C LEU A 50 -3.31 17.34 -4.90
N GLU A 51 -4.25 17.73 -5.77
CA GLU A 51 -4.91 19.04 -5.78
C GLU A 51 -5.75 19.25 -4.51
N GLU A 52 -6.56 18.26 -4.10
CA GLU A 52 -7.33 18.29 -2.85
C GLU A 52 -6.46 18.52 -1.60
N ARG A 53 -5.20 18.10 -1.64
CA ARG A 53 -4.23 18.26 -0.53
C ARG A 53 -3.34 19.50 -0.67
N GLY A 54 -3.42 20.19 -1.82
CA GLY A 54 -2.54 21.33 -2.14
C GLY A 54 -1.06 20.92 -2.29
N ILE A 55 -0.80 19.70 -2.82
CA ILE A 55 0.56 19.19 -3.02
C ILE A 55 1.16 19.73 -4.32
N ASN A 56 2.40 20.20 -4.27
CA ASN A 56 3.14 20.70 -5.42
C ASN A 56 3.44 19.57 -6.43
N PHE A 57 2.60 19.43 -7.44
CA PHE A 57 2.71 18.38 -8.45
C PHE A 57 3.58 18.80 -9.64
N GLN A 58 4.50 17.93 -10.01
CA GLN A 58 5.40 18.05 -11.19
C GLN A 58 5.12 16.90 -12.16
N PRO A 59 4.08 17.00 -13.00
CA PRO A 59 3.73 15.93 -13.92
C PRO A 59 4.77 15.74 -15.00
N VAL A 60 4.96 14.50 -15.42
CA VAL A 60 5.77 14.12 -16.58
C VAL A 60 4.92 13.29 -17.56
N LYS A 61 5.20 13.42 -18.87
CA LYS A 61 4.51 12.62 -19.89
C LYS A 61 4.93 11.16 -19.86
N GLU A 62 6.20 10.94 -19.54
CA GLU A 62 6.80 9.62 -19.34
C GLU A 62 7.84 9.70 -18.21
N LEU A 63 7.98 8.64 -17.44
CA LEU A 63 9.04 8.57 -16.45
C LEU A 63 10.36 8.18 -17.14
N SER A 64 11.12 9.18 -17.57
CA SER A 64 12.39 9.05 -18.26
C SER A 64 13.48 9.89 -17.62
N ILE A 65 14.75 9.57 -17.90
CA ILE A 65 15.91 10.34 -17.40
C ILE A 65 15.84 11.80 -17.88
N LYS A 66 15.39 12.05 -19.12
CA LYS A 66 15.26 13.38 -19.71
C LYS A 66 14.25 14.22 -18.93
N GLU A 67 13.06 13.68 -18.68
CA GLU A 67 12.00 14.36 -17.95
C GLU A 67 12.38 14.60 -16.50
N LEU A 68 12.99 13.60 -15.81
CA LEU A 68 13.49 13.80 -14.47
C LEU A 68 14.56 14.88 -14.37
N LYS A 69 15.50 14.94 -15.31
CA LYS A 69 16.47 16.03 -15.37
C LYS A 69 15.81 17.40 -15.59
N ARG A 70 14.73 17.47 -16.36
CA ARG A 70 13.94 18.70 -16.55
C ARG A 70 13.29 19.13 -15.23
N VAL A 71 12.60 18.22 -14.55
CA VAL A 71 11.95 18.50 -13.26
C VAL A 71 12.97 18.88 -12.19
N ILE A 72 14.11 18.19 -12.10
CA ILE A 72 15.19 18.49 -11.15
C ILE A 72 15.74 19.90 -11.39
N ARG A 73 15.93 20.32 -12.65
CA ARG A 73 16.39 21.69 -12.97
C ARG A 73 15.38 22.75 -12.57
N ASN A 74 14.09 22.49 -12.72
CA ASN A 74 13.02 23.43 -12.38
C ASN A 74 12.84 23.55 -10.86
N VAL A 75 12.80 22.42 -10.14
CA VAL A 75 12.54 22.36 -8.69
C VAL A 75 13.80 22.71 -7.88
N GLN A 76 14.99 22.37 -8.41
CA GLN A 76 16.27 22.48 -7.69
C GLN A 76 16.22 21.82 -6.30
N PRO A 77 15.85 20.52 -6.22
CA PRO A 77 15.74 19.84 -4.95
C PRO A 77 17.10 19.65 -4.30
N THR A 78 17.13 19.67 -2.95
CA THR A 78 18.30 19.28 -2.16
C THR A 78 18.40 17.78 -1.98
N ILE A 79 17.26 17.07 -2.10
CA ILE A 79 17.15 15.60 -2.02
C ILE A 79 16.17 15.10 -3.08
N VAL A 80 16.51 14.00 -3.72
CA VAL A 80 15.56 13.18 -4.51
C VAL A 80 15.16 11.96 -3.70
N HIS A 81 13.88 11.78 -3.44
CA HIS A 81 13.33 10.62 -2.74
C HIS A 81 12.51 9.78 -3.72
N ALA A 82 13.08 8.69 -4.18
CA ALA A 82 12.46 7.84 -5.20
C ALA A 82 11.77 6.64 -4.57
N HIS A 83 10.57 6.36 -5.05
CA HIS A 83 9.70 5.31 -4.55
C HIS A 83 9.65 4.14 -5.54
N ASP A 84 9.94 2.96 -5.03
CA ASP A 84 10.12 1.69 -5.75
C ASP A 84 11.34 1.63 -6.69
N MET A 85 11.66 0.42 -7.13
CA MET A 85 12.91 0.09 -7.83
C MET A 85 13.07 0.83 -9.14
N ARG A 86 11.98 0.97 -9.94
CA ARG A 86 12.03 1.63 -11.25
C ARG A 86 12.28 3.14 -11.12
N ALA A 87 11.55 3.80 -10.22
CA ALA A 87 11.78 5.22 -9.94
C ALA A 87 13.18 5.44 -9.38
N GLY A 88 13.62 4.58 -8.45
CA GLY A 88 14.98 4.59 -7.88
C GLY A 88 16.06 4.50 -8.95
N PHE A 89 15.93 3.57 -9.90
CA PHE A 89 16.90 3.42 -10.99
C PHE A 89 16.97 4.67 -11.89
N LEU A 90 15.84 5.16 -12.37
CA LEU A 90 15.80 6.35 -13.23
C LEU A 90 16.28 7.62 -12.51
N ALA A 91 15.88 7.79 -11.25
CA ALA A 91 16.36 8.88 -10.41
C ALA A 91 17.86 8.82 -10.19
N SER A 92 18.45 7.64 -9.99
CA SER A 92 19.90 7.46 -9.82
C SER A 92 20.73 7.92 -11.02
N LEU A 93 20.15 7.88 -12.23
CA LEU A 93 20.77 8.34 -13.46
C LEU A 93 20.52 9.85 -13.73
N ALA A 94 19.48 10.41 -13.12
CA ALA A 94 19.05 11.79 -13.34
C ALA A 94 19.56 12.79 -12.29
N CYS A 95 19.71 12.36 -11.01
CA CYS A 95 19.98 13.28 -9.89
C CYS A 95 21.42 13.84 -9.81
N GLY A 96 22.37 13.29 -10.58
CA GLY A 96 23.76 13.76 -10.58
C GLY A 96 24.40 13.66 -9.19
N LYS A 97 24.76 14.83 -8.60
CA LYS A 97 25.37 14.92 -7.25
C LYS A 97 24.31 15.07 -6.13
N ILE A 98 23.03 15.28 -6.48
CA ILE A 98 21.97 15.44 -5.50
C ILE A 98 21.78 14.10 -4.75
N PRO A 99 21.75 14.10 -3.41
CA PRO A 99 21.50 12.89 -2.62
C PRO A 99 20.22 12.18 -3.04
N LEU A 100 20.32 10.87 -3.27
CA LEU A 100 19.19 9.99 -3.55
C LEU A 100 18.84 9.20 -2.29
N ILE A 101 17.57 9.24 -1.90
CA ILE A 101 16.94 8.34 -0.95
C ILE A 101 16.04 7.40 -1.73
N SER A 102 16.09 6.11 -1.43
CA SER A 102 15.21 5.12 -2.04
C SER A 102 14.21 4.60 -1.01
N HIS A 103 12.95 4.40 -1.39
CA HIS A 103 11.91 3.84 -0.53
C HIS A 103 11.17 2.73 -1.27
N ILE A 104 11.27 1.50 -0.79
CA ILE A 104 10.73 0.32 -1.45
C ILE A 104 9.41 -0.05 -0.79
N HIS A 105 8.32 0.12 -1.55
CA HIS A 105 6.95 -0.18 -1.12
C HIS A 105 6.51 -1.58 -1.50
N ASN A 106 7.20 -2.20 -2.48
CA ASN A 106 6.83 -3.51 -2.97
C ASN A 106 8.06 -4.25 -3.51
N ASN A 107 8.09 -5.56 -3.34
CA ASN A 107 9.17 -6.42 -3.79
C ASN A 107 8.64 -7.52 -4.73
N ASN A 108 8.69 -7.27 -6.02
CA ASN A 108 8.22 -8.17 -7.06
C ASN A 108 9.05 -9.47 -7.10
N TYR A 109 8.49 -10.53 -7.65
CA TYR A 109 9.19 -11.82 -7.85
C TYR A 109 10.54 -11.68 -8.55
N ASP A 110 10.60 -10.83 -9.60
CA ASP A 110 11.82 -10.61 -10.38
C ASP A 110 13.01 -10.07 -9.56
N SER A 111 12.74 -9.47 -8.40
CA SER A 111 13.78 -8.92 -7.53
C SER A 111 14.30 -9.92 -6.47
N ARG A 112 13.64 -11.08 -6.37
CA ARG A 112 13.98 -12.15 -5.40
C ARG A 112 15.05 -13.12 -5.92
N SER A 113 15.42 -12.99 -7.17
CA SER A 113 16.47 -13.76 -7.83
C SER A 113 17.39 -12.84 -8.62
N ILE A 114 18.46 -13.42 -9.21
CA ILE A 114 19.32 -12.69 -10.16
C ILE A 114 18.48 -12.40 -11.42
N SER A 115 18.12 -11.14 -11.60
CA SER A 115 17.37 -10.66 -12.75
C SER A 115 17.89 -9.29 -13.18
N LEU A 116 17.55 -8.89 -14.40
CA LEU A 116 17.91 -7.55 -14.88
C LEU A 116 17.34 -6.46 -13.95
N LYS A 117 16.11 -6.61 -13.48
CA LYS A 117 15.49 -5.65 -12.53
C LYS A 117 16.25 -5.58 -11.21
N ALA A 118 16.64 -6.73 -10.65
CA ALA A 118 17.42 -6.78 -9.42
C ALA A 118 18.80 -6.12 -9.58
N ILE A 119 19.48 -6.33 -10.72
CA ILE A 119 20.80 -5.74 -11.01
C ILE A 119 20.68 -4.22 -11.23
N LEU A 120 19.70 -3.76 -12.01
CA LEU A 120 19.48 -2.33 -12.23
C LEU A 120 19.14 -1.60 -10.91
N TYR A 121 18.33 -2.24 -10.05
CA TYR A 121 18.07 -1.66 -8.75
C TYR A 121 19.29 -1.69 -7.83
N LEU A 122 20.12 -2.73 -7.88
CA LEU A 122 21.38 -2.74 -7.11
C LEU A 122 22.26 -1.53 -7.44
N TYR A 123 22.37 -1.18 -8.72
CA TYR A 123 23.12 0.02 -9.14
C TYR A 123 22.54 1.30 -8.50
N ALA A 124 21.21 1.46 -8.53
CA ALA A 124 20.55 2.59 -7.90
C ALA A 124 20.75 2.60 -6.38
N ALA A 125 20.58 1.46 -5.75
CA ALA A 125 20.73 1.26 -4.31
C ALA A 125 22.16 1.56 -3.82
N LEU A 126 23.17 1.20 -4.60
CA LEU A 126 24.57 1.53 -4.27
C LEU A 126 24.83 3.04 -4.33
N LYS A 127 24.19 3.78 -5.24
CA LYS A 127 24.24 5.25 -5.33
C LYS A 127 23.41 5.94 -4.25
N ALA A 128 22.33 5.34 -3.80
CA ALA A 128 21.47 5.92 -2.76
C ALA A 128 22.25 6.11 -1.45
N LYS A 129 21.98 7.23 -0.79
CA LYS A 129 22.54 7.54 0.53
C LYS A 129 21.83 6.78 1.64
N HIS A 130 20.54 6.51 1.47
CA HIS A 130 19.69 5.78 2.43
C HIS A 130 18.60 5.01 1.68
N ILE A 131 18.17 3.88 2.24
CA ILE A 131 17.12 3.04 1.66
C ILE A 131 16.12 2.68 2.76
N PHE A 132 14.85 3.07 2.57
CA PHE A 132 13.75 2.61 3.38
C PHE A 132 13.07 1.40 2.76
N TRP A 133 12.68 0.45 3.60
CA TRP A 133 11.90 -0.73 3.24
C TRP A 133 10.65 -0.78 4.10
N VAL A 134 9.47 -0.92 3.50
CA VAL A 134 8.20 -0.88 4.23
C VAL A 134 7.94 -2.11 5.09
N SER A 135 8.76 -3.15 4.98
CA SER A 135 8.68 -4.36 5.80
C SER A 135 10.03 -5.09 5.80
N LYS A 136 10.25 -5.91 6.83
CA LYS A 136 11.43 -6.79 6.89
C LYS A 136 11.42 -7.80 5.76
N THR A 137 10.25 -8.38 5.45
CA THR A 137 10.09 -9.31 4.33
C THR A 137 10.37 -8.67 2.97
N SER A 138 10.08 -7.38 2.79
CA SER A 138 10.46 -6.65 1.58
C SER A 138 11.98 -6.50 1.47
N TYR A 139 12.68 -6.26 2.58
CA TYR A 139 14.14 -6.20 2.61
C TYR A 139 14.75 -7.57 2.37
N ASP A 140 14.39 -8.59 3.17
CA ASP A 140 14.93 -9.96 3.08
C ASP A 140 14.63 -10.61 1.72
N GLY A 141 13.49 -10.27 1.12
CA GLY A 141 13.09 -10.77 -0.20
C GLY A 141 13.88 -10.19 -1.38
N TYR A 142 14.64 -9.10 -1.20
CA TYR A 142 15.47 -8.58 -2.27
C TYR A 142 16.79 -9.37 -2.37
N TYR A 143 17.10 -9.93 -3.55
CA TYR A 143 18.24 -10.85 -3.72
C TYR A 143 19.57 -10.29 -3.21
N PHE A 144 19.84 -9.01 -3.44
CA PHE A 144 21.10 -8.37 -3.04
C PHE A 144 21.01 -7.60 -1.70
N HIS A 145 20.01 -7.87 -0.85
CA HIS A 145 19.78 -7.13 0.39
C HIS A 145 21.01 -7.07 1.30
N ASN A 146 21.79 -8.15 1.43
CA ASN A 146 22.99 -8.22 2.26
C ASN A 146 24.07 -7.19 1.86
N LYS A 147 24.11 -6.77 0.58
CA LYS A 147 25.03 -5.72 0.10
C LYS A 147 24.61 -4.33 0.53
N LEU A 148 23.39 -4.16 1.04
CA LEU A 148 22.76 -2.88 1.33
C LEU A 148 22.55 -2.63 2.83
N LEU A 149 22.94 -3.57 3.71
CA LEU A 149 22.67 -3.53 5.15
C LEU A 149 23.02 -2.18 5.81
N LYS A 150 24.21 -1.62 5.50
CA LYS A 150 24.71 -0.38 6.16
C LYS A 150 23.90 0.87 5.85
N LYS A 151 23.04 0.86 4.84
CA LYS A 151 22.22 1.99 4.40
C LYS A 151 20.72 1.71 4.34
N SER A 152 20.32 0.50 4.74
CA SER A 152 18.93 0.04 4.78
C SER A 152 18.33 0.21 6.17
N GLU A 153 17.10 0.68 6.20
CA GLU A 153 16.29 0.83 7.41
C GLU A 153 14.86 0.34 7.12
N ILE A 154 14.28 -0.39 8.05
CA ILE A 154 12.87 -0.80 7.96
C ILE A 154 12.03 0.37 8.49
N LEU A 155 11.16 0.88 7.63
CA LEU A 155 10.23 1.95 7.96
C LEU A 155 8.81 1.51 7.57
N TYR A 156 8.12 0.88 8.51
CA TYR A 156 6.74 0.40 8.30
C TYR A 156 5.81 1.55 7.95
N ASN A 157 4.93 1.32 6.97
CA ASN A 157 3.89 2.29 6.64
C ASN A 157 3.04 2.63 7.87
N VAL A 158 2.63 3.89 7.96
CA VAL A 158 1.74 4.37 9.04
C VAL A 158 0.45 4.95 8.47
N ILE A 159 -0.58 4.99 9.29
CA ILE A 159 -1.90 5.56 8.98
C ILE A 159 -2.30 6.53 10.08
N ASN A 160 -2.86 7.66 9.71
CA ASN A 160 -3.58 8.53 10.65
C ASN A 160 -4.97 7.93 10.91
N ILE A 161 -5.10 7.20 12.02
CA ILE A 161 -6.32 6.47 12.42
C ILE A 161 -7.49 7.44 12.59
N ASP A 162 -7.29 8.60 13.24
CA ASP A 162 -8.34 9.59 13.48
C ASP A 162 -8.88 10.15 12.18
N ASN A 163 -8.00 10.48 11.21
CA ASN A 163 -8.40 10.93 9.90
C ASN A 163 -9.22 9.88 9.15
N LEU A 164 -8.82 8.61 9.25
CA LEU A 164 -9.53 7.50 8.61
C LEU A 164 -10.91 7.29 9.22
N ILE A 165 -11.04 7.32 10.56
CA ILE A 165 -12.31 7.25 11.27
C ILE A 165 -13.22 8.44 10.90
N ASN A 166 -12.66 9.64 10.81
CA ASN A 166 -13.42 10.83 10.42
C ASN A 166 -13.94 10.71 8.98
N LYS A 167 -13.14 10.20 8.04
CA LYS A 167 -13.60 9.91 6.68
C LYS A 167 -14.72 8.85 6.65
N ALA A 168 -14.64 7.82 7.48
CA ALA A 168 -15.72 6.82 7.59
C ALA A 168 -17.02 7.47 8.09
N LYS A 169 -16.95 8.40 9.05
CA LYS A 169 -18.13 9.13 9.59
C LYS A 169 -18.77 10.09 8.58
N GLN A 170 -18.02 10.60 7.59
CA GLN A 170 -18.54 11.47 6.54
C GLN A 170 -19.49 10.75 5.57
N ASP A 171 -19.36 9.43 5.44
CA ASP A 171 -20.25 8.62 4.63
C ASP A 171 -21.46 8.18 5.48
N THR A 172 -22.64 8.68 5.12
CA THR A 172 -23.92 8.40 5.80
C THR A 172 -24.68 7.21 5.24
N ASN A 173 -24.14 6.54 4.21
CA ASN A 173 -24.79 5.37 3.62
C ASN A 173 -24.78 4.18 4.57
N THR A 174 -25.76 3.30 4.38
CA THR A 174 -25.81 1.99 5.04
C THR A 174 -25.34 0.91 4.07
N TYR A 175 -24.53 -0.01 4.58
CA TYR A 175 -23.97 -1.09 3.80
C TYR A 175 -24.30 -2.43 4.46
N ASN A 176 -24.68 -3.42 3.65
CA ASN A 176 -25.04 -4.75 4.09
C ASN A 176 -24.11 -5.78 3.40
N TYR A 177 -22.83 -5.71 3.76
CA TYR A 177 -21.83 -6.68 3.34
C TYR A 177 -21.14 -7.28 4.56
N ASP A 178 -20.81 -8.57 4.48
CA ASP A 178 -20.13 -9.26 5.57
C ASP A 178 -18.62 -9.21 5.43
N PHE A 179 -18.13 -9.25 4.19
CA PHE A 179 -16.69 -9.12 3.87
C PHE A 179 -16.48 -8.20 2.69
N ALA A 180 -15.33 -7.51 2.73
CA ALA A 180 -14.90 -6.67 1.62
C ALA A 180 -13.53 -7.08 1.09
N TYR A 181 -13.28 -6.74 -0.16
CA TYR A 181 -11.97 -6.67 -0.77
C TYR A 181 -11.70 -5.23 -1.20
N LEU A 182 -10.52 -4.70 -0.86
CA LEU A 182 -10.04 -3.40 -1.29
C LEU A 182 -8.70 -3.56 -2.02
N GLY A 183 -8.67 -3.24 -3.31
CA GLY A 183 -7.42 -3.29 -4.05
C GLY A 183 -7.58 -3.32 -5.55
N ARG A 184 -6.46 -3.22 -6.26
CA ARG A 184 -6.44 -3.33 -7.72
C ARG A 184 -6.75 -4.76 -8.16
N LEU A 185 -7.45 -4.92 -9.27
CA LEU A 185 -7.70 -6.23 -9.87
C LEU A 185 -6.56 -6.57 -10.85
N THR A 186 -5.40 -6.91 -10.31
CA THR A 186 -4.16 -7.17 -11.04
C THR A 186 -3.62 -8.56 -10.74
N PHE A 187 -2.68 -9.04 -11.56
CA PHE A 187 -2.01 -10.33 -11.33
C PHE A 187 -1.40 -10.43 -9.93
N GLN A 188 -0.81 -9.34 -9.41
CA GLN A 188 -0.27 -9.27 -8.05
C GLN A 188 -1.30 -9.59 -6.98
N LYS A 189 -2.50 -9.01 -7.11
CA LYS A 189 -3.59 -9.14 -6.11
C LYS A 189 -4.39 -10.42 -6.25
N ASN A 190 -4.22 -11.15 -7.38
CA ASN A 190 -4.80 -12.48 -7.65
C ASN A 190 -6.32 -12.54 -7.47
N PRO A 191 -7.08 -11.68 -8.17
CA PRO A 191 -8.54 -11.60 -7.99
C PRO A 191 -9.28 -12.87 -8.45
N GLN A 192 -8.68 -13.71 -9.31
CA GLN A 192 -9.25 -15.02 -9.66
C GLN A 192 -9.34 -15.92 -8.42
N ARG A 193 -8.29 -15.94 -7.58
CA ARG A 193 -8.31 -16.67 -6.30
C ARG A 193 -9.32 -16.06 -5.31
N LEU A 194 -9.44 -14.73 -5.32
CA LEU A 194 -10.40 -14.00 -4.48
C LEU A 194 -11.82 -14.51 -4.68
N VAL A 195 -12.32 -14.49 -5.93
CA VAL A 195 -13.71 -14.90 -6.22
C VAL A 195 -13.91 -16.40 -6.02
N ARG A 196 -12.88 -17.22 -6.22
CA ARG A 196 -12.92 -18.66 -5.92
C ARG A 196 -13.06 -18.93 -4.42
N VAL A 197 -12.32 -18.21 -3.57
CA VAL A 197 -12.47 -18.33 -2.10
C VAL A 197 -13.85 -17.82 -1.65
N MET A 198 -14.33 -16.72 -2.23
CA MET A 198 -15.69 -16.22 -1.96
C MET A 198 -16.76 -17.27 -2.35
N GLU A 199 -16.62 -17.92 -3.51
CA GLU A 199 -17.51 -18.99 -3.95
C GLU A 199 -17.52 -20.16 -2.96
N LEU A 200 -16.33 -20.61 -2.50
CA LEU A 200 -16.22 -21.68 -1.51
C LEU A 200 -16.93 -21.32 -0.21
N ALA A 201 -16.75 -20.09 0.27
CA ALA A 201 -17.44 -19.61 1.46
C ALA A 201 -18.97 -19.55 1.27
N CYS A 202 -19.45 -19.11 0.10
CA CYS A 202 -20.89 -19.10 -0.22
C CYS A 202 -21.49 -20.51 -0.33
N LYS A 203 -20.72 -21.50 -0.76
CA LYS A 203 -21.15 -22.92 -0.73
C LYS A 203 -21.32 -23.45 0.71
N MET A 204 -20.54 -22.96 1.67
CA MET A 204 -20.64 -23.31 3.09
C MET A 204 -21.77 -22.54 3.79
N ASP A 205 -21.97 -21.25 3.44
CA ASP A 205 -23.07 -20.43 3.95
C ASP A 205 -23.56 -19.44 2.85
N SER A 206 -24.71 -19.75 2.27
CA SER A 206 -25.28 -18.98 1.14
C SER A 206 -25.77 -17.58 1.51
N ARG A 207 -25.83 -17.22 2.80
CA ARG A 207 -26.23 -15.90 3.28
C ARG A 207 -25.13 -14.85 3.16
N LEU A 208 -23.87 -15.28 3.04
CA LEU A 208 -22.70 -14.38 2.96
C LEU A 208 -22.83 -13.37 1.83
N LYS A 209 -22.45 -12.11 2.12
CA LYS A 209 -22.42 -10.99 1.18
C LYS A 209 -21.01 -10.40 1.14
N PHE A 210 -20.50 -10.26 -0.09
CA PHE A 210 -19.17 -9.73 -0.35
C PHE A 210 -19.23 -8.46 -1.19
N ALA A 211 -18.37 -7.49 -0.87
CA ALA A 211 -18.14 -6.30 -1.69
C ALA A 211 -16.73 -6.34 -2.29
N ILE A 212 -16.61 -6.13 -3.58
CA ILE A 212 -15.32 -5.96 -4.28
C ILE A 212 -15.17 -4.48 -4.66
N LEU A 213 -14.17 -3.81 -4.06
CA LEU A 213 -13.84 -2.41 -4.30
C LEU A 213 -12.48 -2.28 -4.96
N GLY A 214 -12.48 -1.73 -6.16
CA GLY A 214 -11.26 -1.50 -6.94
C GLY A 214 -11.49 -1.62 -8.44
N ASP A 215 -10.41 -1.50 -9.19
CA ASP A 215 -10.39 -1.63 -10.65
C ASP A 215 -9.05 -2.24 -11.09
N GLY A 216 -8.93 -2.66 -12.35
CA GLY A 216 -7.70 -3.23 -12.89
C GLY A 216 -7.91 -4.09 -14.11
N GLU A 217 -6.79 -4.54 -14.69
CA GLU A 217 -6.79 -5.30 -15.96
C GLU A 217 -7.57 -6.62 -15.94
N LEU A 218 -7.81 -7.20 -14.74
CA LEU A 218 -8.53 -8.48 -14.59
C LEU A 218 -10.02 -8.30 -14.22
N LYS A 219 -10.55 -7.08 -14.30
CA LYS A 219 -11.93 -6.77 -13.93
C LYS A 219 -12.95 -7.60 -14.73
N ASP A 220 -12.84 -7.60 -16.05
CA ASP A 220 -13.82 -8.25 -16.91
C ASP A 220 -13.82 -9.77 -16.71
N GLU A 221 -12.65 -10.36 -16.45
CA GLU A 221 -12.51 -11.77 -16.10
C GLU A 221 -13.27 -12.11 -14.80
N ILE A 222 -13.18 -11.23 -13.79
CA ILE A 222 -13.85 -11.42 -12.51
C ILE A 222 -15.35 -11.28 -12.64
N LEU A 223 -15.84 -10.30 -13.40
CA LEU A 223 -17.26 -10.12 -13.66
C LEU A 223 -17.83 -11.31 -14.41
N HIS A 224 -17.14 -11.82 -15.43
CA HIS A 224 -17.53 -13.02 -16.15
C HIS A 224 -17.57 -14.26 -15.22
N TYR A 225 -16.59 -14.40 -14.31
CA TYR A 225 -16.60 -15.50 -13.34
C TYR A 225 -17.83 -15.42 -12.42
N ILE A 226 -18.14 -14.24 -11.86
CA ILE A 226 -19.30 -14.02 -10.99
C ILE A 226 -20.61 -14.39 -11.70
N GLU A 227 -20.76 -13.98 -12.95
CA GLU A 227 -21.93 -14.27 -13.78
C GLU A 227 -22.06 -15.78 -14.08
N LYS A 228 -20.98 -16.39 -14.60
CA LYS A 228 -20.93 -17.82 -14.96
C LYS A 228 -21.27 -18.73 -13.78
N HIS A 229 -20.82 -18.39 -12.57
CA HIS A 229 -21.04 -19.17 -11.35
C HIS A 229 -22.29 -18.71 -10.56
N LYS A 230 -23.09 -17.78 -11.13
CA LYS A 230 -24.34 -17.24 -10.53
C LYS A 230 -24.15 -16.66 -9.12
N LEU A 231 -23.00 -16.00 -8.89
CA LEU A 231 -22.62 -15.45 -7.59
C LEU A 231 -23.12 -14.02 -7.37
N GLY A 232 -23.83 -13.41 -8.33
CA GLY A 232 -24.28 -12.02 -8.27
C GLY A 232 -25.21 -11.68 -7.08
N VAL A 233 -25.87 -12.68 -6.48
CA VAL A 233 -26.66 -12.50 -5.26
C VAL A 233 -25.79 -12.39 -4.00
N ASN A 234 -24.55 -12.84 -4.05
CA ASN A 234 -23.60 -12.87 -2.93
C ASN A 234 -22.45 -11.88 -3.09
N ILE A 235 -21.98 -11.63 -4.31
CA ILE A 235 -20.80 -10.82 -4.59
C ILE A 235 -21.21 -9.59 -5.40
N SER A 236 -21.01 -8.40 -4.84
CA SER A 236 -21.24 -7.12 -5.49
C SER A 236 -19.93 -6.49 -5.90
N PHE A 237 -19.78 -6.19 -7.19
CA PHE A 237 -18.66 -5.40 -7.70
C PHE A 237 -19.04 -3.91 -7.66
N LEU A 238 -18.33 -3.12 -6.86
CA LEU A 238 -18.64 -1.71 -6.60
C LEU A 238 -17.69 -0.71 -7.27
N GLY A 239 -16.67 -1.23 -7.95
CA GLY A 239 -15.65 -0.39 -8.59
C GLY A 239 -14.76 0.36 -7.59
N PHE A 240 -13.99 1.31 -8.10
CA PHE A 240 -13.13 2.15 -7.27
C PHE A 240 -13.97 3.13 -6.42
N ARG A 241 -13.58 3.31 -5.16
CA ARG A 241 -14.20 4.25 -4.22
C ARG A 241 -13.12 5.10 -3.55
N ASN A 242 -13.28 6.44 -3.59
CA ASN A 242 -12.37 7.36 -2.90
C ASN A 242 -12.43 7.23 -1.38
N ASN A 243 -13.62 6.94 -0.84
CA ASN A 243 -13.84 6.74 0.59
C ASN A 243 -14.54 5.38 0.82
N PRO A 244 -13.77 4.28 0.96
CA PRO A 244 -14.34 2.96 1.20
C PRO A 244 -14.54 2.65 2.69
N TYR A 245 -14.14 3.56 3.59
CA TYR A 245 -13.92 3.26 5.00
C TYR A 245 -15.19 2.94 5.77
N LYS A 246 -16.32 3.63 5.49
CA LYS A 246 -17.61 3.31 6.11
C LYS A 246 -18.10 1.93 5.72
N LEU A 247 -18.01 1.59 4.43
CA LEU A 247 -18.36 0.25 3.96
C LEU A 247 -17.49 -0.81 4.63
N LEU A 248 -16.16 -0.60 4.64
CA LEU A 248 -15.23 -1.53 5.28
C LEU A 248 -15.51 -1.68 6.77
N GLN A 249 -15.80 -0.60 7.49
CA GLN A 249 -16.14 -0.62 8.91
C GLN A 249 -17.43 -1.41 9.21
N CYS A 250 -18.38 -1.48 8.25
CA CYS A 250 -19.59 -2.27 8.40
C CYS A 250 -19.35 -3.78 8.20
N CYS A 251 -18.21 -4.17 7.61
CA CYS A 251 -17.87 -5.57 7.34
C CYS A 251 -17.33 -6.28 8.58
N LYS A 252 -17.53 -7.59 8.66
CA LYS A 252 -16.95 -8.47 9.69
C LYS A 252 -15.50 -8.83 9.40
N GLY A 253 -15.04 -8.64 8.15
CA GLY A 253 -13.67 -8.92 7.76
C GLY A 253 -13.33 -8.44 6.37
N MET A 254 -12.03 -8.40 6.08
CA MET A 254 -11.50 -8.14 4.75
C MET A 254 -10.78 -9.38 4.23
N LEU A 255 -11.03 -9.74 2.97
CA LEU A 255 -10.35 -10.86 2.30
C LEU A 255 -9.27 -10.33 1.36
N MET A 256 -8.07 -10.90 1.43
CA MET A 256 -6.96 -10.64 0.51
C MET A 256 -6.37 -11.95 -0.01
N THR A 257 -6.02 -12.00 -1.31
CA THR A 257 -5.46 -13.20 -1.95
C THR A 257 -4.20 -12.92 -2.73
N SER A 258 -3.48 -11.89 -2.33
CA SER A 258 -2.29 -11.39 -3.02
C SER A 258 -1.18 -12.44 -3.11
N ARG A 259 -0.45 -12.42 -4.24
CA ARG A 259 0.74 -13.26 -4.46
C ARG A 259 1.96 -12.71 -3.72
N TRP A 260 2.09 -11.39 -3.64
CA TRP A 260 3.12 -10.68 -2.88
C TRP A 260 2.63 -9.29 -2.48
N GLU A 261 3.13 -8.79 -1.35
CA GLU A 261 2.85 -7.45 -0.81
C GLU A 261 4.13 -6.86 -0.18
N GLY A 262 4.18 -5.52 -0.10
CA GLY A 262 5.13 -4.86 0.81
C GLY A 262 4.60 -4.88 2.25
N LEU A 263 3.94 -3.77 2.61
CA LEU A 263 3.04 -3.69 3.77
C LEU A 263 1.76 -2.99 3.26
N PRO A 264 0.68 -3.74 2.96
CA PRO A 264 -0.46 -3.20 2.23
C PRO A 264 -1.27 -2.21 3.06
N MET A 265 -1.45 -0.99 2.53
CA MET A 265 -2.20 0.08 3.18
C MET A 265 -3.63 -0.35 3.53
N CYS A 266 -4.31 -1.09 2.63
CA CYS A 266 -5.68 -1.54 2.87
C CYS A 266 -5.80 -2.49 4.09
N ALA A 267 -4.77 -3.28 4.39
CA ALA A 267 -4.76 -4.11 5.60
C ALA A 267 -4.59 -3.27 6.87
N LEU A 268 -3.72 -2.25 6.82
CA LEU A 268 -3.58 -1.28 7.93
C LEU A 268 -4.88 -0.49 8.11
N GLU A 269 -5.54 -0.09 7.01
CA GLU A 269 -6.85 0.59 7.02
C GLU A 269 -7.93 -0.30 7.65
N ALA A 270 -7.99 -1.58 7.28
CA ALA A 270 -8.92 -2.53 7.88
C ALA A 270 -8.70 -2.65 9.40
N TYR A 271 -7.47 -2.87 9.84
CA TYR A 271 -7.13 -2.96 11.26
C TYR A 271 -7.47 -1.66 12.02
N SER A 272 -7.26 -0.50 11.40
CA SER A 272 -7.59 0.81 11.99
C SER A 272 -9.10 1.01 12.21
N LEU A 273 -9.93 0.24 11.50
CA LEU A 273 -11.39 0.19 11.66
C LEU A 273 -11.87 -0.99 12.51
N GLY A 274 -10.95 -1.77 13.09
CA GLY A 274 -11.28 -2.98 13.82
C GLY A 274 -11.78 -4.12 12.94
N VAL A 275 -11.40 -4.13 11.66
CA VAL A 275 -11.81 -5.16 10.69
C VAL A 275 -10.67 -6.16 10.52
N PRO A 276 -10.82 -7.41 11.00
CA PRO A 276 -9.80 -8.44 10.86
C PRO A 276 -9.60 -8.83 9.39
N VAL A 277 -8.37 -9.23 9.05
CA VAL A 277 -7.99 -9.61 7.69
C VAL A 277 -7.81 -11.13 7.59
N VAL A 278 -8.48 -11.73 6.63
CA VAL A 278 -8.28 -13.12 6.19
C VAL A 278 -7.46 -13.06 4.90
N SER A 279 -6.29 -13.69 4.86
CA SER A 279 -5.40 -13.50 3.72
C SER A 279 -4.53 -14.70 3.39
N THR A 280 -4.02 -14.71 2.14
CA THR A 280 -2.82 -15.48 1.80
C THR A 280 -1.60 -14.92 2.53
N PRO A 281 -0.57 -15.77 2.82
CA PRO A 281 0.61 -15.35 3.57
C PRO A 281 1.61 -14.57 2.68
N ALA A 282 1.17 -13.46 2.09
CA ALA A 282 1.97 -12.62 1.21
C ALA A 282 2.84 -11.64 2.02
N ASP A 283 4.14 -11.85 2.02
CA ASP A 283 5.21 -10.97 2.56
C ASP A 283 4.84 -10.17 3.83
N GLY A 284 4.67 -8.85 3.74
CA GLY A 284 4.37 -8.00 4.88
C GLY A 284 3.06 -8.31 5.61
N LEU A 285 2.14 -9.09 5.00
CA LEU A 285 0.97 -9.62 5.72
C LEU A 285 1.37 -10.65 6.78
N LYS A 286 2.47 -11.41 6.58
CA LYS A 286 3.03 -12.31 7.60
C LYS A 286 3.58 -11.56 8.82
N GLU A 287 4.01 -10.31 8.62
CA GLU A 287 4.49 -9.47 9.72
C GLU A 287 3.33 -8.79 10.45
N LEU A 288 2.26 -8.45 9.71
CA LEU A 288 1.10 -7.76 10.26
C LEU A 288 0.15 -8.72 10.99
N ILE A 289 -0.15 -9.88 10.40
CA ILE A 289 -1.22 -10.77 10.85
C ILE A 289 -0.65 -11.90 11.70
N GLU A 290 -1.17 -12.03 12.92
CA GLU A 290 -0.99 -13.19 13.79
C GLU A 290 -2.25 -14.05 13.72
N SER A 291 -2.12 -15.20 13.02
CA SER A 291 -3.26 -16.08 12.76
C SER A 291 -4.00 -16.48 14.03
N GLU A 292 -5.35 -16.45 13.95
CA GLU A 292 -6.30 -16.75 15.04
C GLU A 292 -6.26 -15.78 16.23
N ASN A 293 -5.37 -14.79 16.20
CA ASN A 293 -5.31 -13.75 17.21
C ASN A 293 -5.93 -12.42 16.73
N ASP A 294 -5.45 -11.88 15.60
CA ASP A 294 -5.90 -10.59 15.05
C ASP A 294 -6.36 -10.68 13.57
N GLY A 295 -6.24 -11.85 12.96
CA GLY A 295 -6.65 -12.16 11.60
C GLY A 295 -6.41 -13.64 11.29
N TYR A 296 -6.28 -13.96 10.00
CA TYR A 296 -5.99 -15.33 9.59
C TYR A 296 -5.16 -15.40 8.30
N LEU A 297 -4.16 -16.28 8.31
CA LEU A 297 -3.30 -16.55 7.16
C LEU A 297 -3.35 -18.02 6.76
N SER A 298 -3.65 -18.28 5.50
CA SER A 298 -3.48 -19.62 4.91
C SER A 298 -3.20 -19.54 3.41
N ASP A 299 -2.47 -20.49 2.90
CA ASP A 299 -2.31 -20.69 1.45
C ASP A 299 -3.30 -21.72 0.89
N ASN A 300 -4.22 -22.21 1.71
CA ASN A 300 -5.29 -23.13 1.34
C ASN A 300 -6.64 -22.39 1.22
N ASP A 301 -7.28 -22.46 0.04
CA ASP A 301 -8.53 -21.77 -0.26
C ASP A 301 -9.69 -22.23 0.63
N ASN A 302 -9.75 -23.55 0.97
CA ASN A 302 -10.80 -24.08 1.85
C ASN A 302 -10.63 -23.59 3.29
N GLU A 303 -9.40 -23.44 3.78
CA GLU A 303 -9.14 -22.89 5.10
C GLU A 303 -9.53 -21.41 5.17
N LEU A 304 -9.20 -20.62 4.14
CA LEU A 304 -9.65 -19.23 4.04
C LEU A 304 -11.16 -19.13 4.05
N ALA A 305 -11.86 -19.96 3.25
CA ALA A 305 -13.33 -20.00 3.22
C ALA A 305 -13.92 -20.41 4.57
N THR A 306 -13.36 -21.42 5.23
CA THR A 306 -13.79 -21.88 6.56
C THR A 306 -13.64 -20.77 7.60
N GLN A 307 -12.55 -20.01 7.56
CA GLN A 307 -12.35 -18.88 8.47
C GLN A 307 -13.32 -17.73 8.22
N ILE A 308 -13.65 -17.43 6.97
CA ILE A 308 -14.70 -16.46 6.61
C ILE A 308 -16.02 -16.85 7.28
N VAL A 309 -16.44 -18.12 7.13
CA VAL A 309 -17.68 -18.63 7.71
C VAL A 309 -17.62 -18.61 9.25
N LYS A 310 -16.49 -18.99 9.85
CA LYS A 310 -16.29 -18.96 11.31
C LYS A 310 -16.41 -17.52 11.87
N ILE A 311 -15.79 -16.53 11.21
CA ILE A 311 -15.92 -15.13 11.60
C ILE A 311 -17.36 -14.64 11.44
N TYR A 312 -18.03 -15.03 10.35
CA TYR A 312 -19.42 -14.66 10.07
C TYR A 312 -20.39 -15.18 11.12
N GLN A 313 -20.28 -16.46 11.47
CA GLN A 313 -21.23 -17.17 12.34
C GLN A 313 -20.95 -16.99 13.83
N ASN A 314 -19.69 -16.75 14.24
CA ASN A 314 -19.29 -16.66 15.63
C ASN A 314 -18.94 -15.23 16.04
N LYS A 315 -19.93 -14.53 16.62
CA LYS A 315 -19.77 -13.14 17.09
C LYS A 315 -18.64 -12.99 18.14
N GLY A 316 -18.48 -13.96 19.03
CA GLY A 316 -17.41 -13.93 20.05
C GLY A 316 -16.02 -14.01 19.42
N TYR A 317 -15.87 -14.91 18.45
CA TYR A 317 -14.62 -15.05 17.68
C TYR A 317 -14.32 -13.81 16.85
N HIS A 318 -15.31 -13.25 16.13
CA HIS A 318 -15.18 -11.99 15.41
C HIS A 318 -14.71 -10.85 16.33
N ASN A 319 -15.39 -10.67 17.49
CA ASN A 319 -15.04 -9.59 18.44
C ASN A 319 -13.63 -9.76 18.99
N LYS A 320 -13.18 -10.98 19.25
CA LYS A 320 -11.79 -11.27 19.66
C LYS A 320 -10.81 -10.75 18.62
N LEU A 321 -10.96 -11.16 17.35
CA LEU A 321 -10.07 -10.76 16.25
C LEU A 321 -10.11 -9.24 16.03
N SER A 322 -11.30 -8.65 16.02
CA SER A 322 -11.52 -7.22 15.81
C SER A 322 -10.81 -6.37 16.87
N ASN A 323 -10.97 -6.69 18.15
CA ASN A 323 -10.33 -5.97 19.25
C ASN A 323 -8.80 -6.12 19.20
N ALA A 324 -8.31 -7.31 18.90
CA ALA A 324 -6.87 -7.57 18.81
C ALA A 324 -6.24 -6.81 17.62
N ALA A 325 -6.88 -6.82 16.44
CA ALA A 325 -6.45 -6.07 15.26
C ALA A 325 -6.37 -4.56 15.54
N TYR A 326 -7.43 -3.99 16.14
CA TYR A 326 -7.47 -2.58 16.50
C TYR A 326 -6.41 -2.22 17.56
N THR A 327 -6.27 -3.03 18.59
CA THR A 327 -5.26 -2.81 19.65
C THR A 327 -3.84 -2.85 19.10
N LYS A 328 -3.56 -3.79 18.20
CA LYS A 328 -2.26 -3.93 17.54
C LYS A 328 -1.94 -2.70 16.70
N ILE A 329 -2.87 -2.28 15.85
CA ILE A 329 -2.62 -1.14 14.95
C ILE A 329 -2.42 0.16 15.73
N CYS A 330 -3.16 0.40 16.80
CA CYS A 330 -2.97 1.56 17.66
C CYS A 330 -1.56 1.63 18.27
N LYS A 331 -0.97 0.47 18.60
CA LYS A 331 0.41 0.40 19.11
C LYS A 331 1.46 0.59 18.02
N MET A 332 1.15 0.18 16.78
CA MET A 332 2.08 0.27 15.64
C MET A 332 2.12 1.67 15.03
N MET A 333 1.03 2.44 15.10
CA MET A 333 0.89 3.72 14.39
C MET A 333 1.51 4.88 15.18
N ASP A 334 2.83 5.02 15.09
CA ASP A 334 3.57 6.16 15.65
C ASP A 334 3.97 7.16 14.55
N LEU A 335 3.04 8.05 14.20
CA LEU A 335 3.24 9.11 13.21
C LEU A 335 4.38 10.07 13.59
N LYS A 336 4.57 10.33 14.91
CA LYS A 336 5.63 11.24 15.38
C LYS A 336 7.01 10.64 15.15
N ASN A 337 7.19 9.38 15.49
CA ASN A 337 8.45 8.68 15.26
C ASN A 337 8.72 8.48 13.77
N TYR A 338 7.69 8.15 12.97
CA TYR A 338 7.80 8.06 11.51
C TYR A 338 8.29 9.38 10.89
N LYS A 339 7.65 10.51 11.24
CA LYS A 339 8.07 11.84 10.82
C LYS A 339 9.51 12.15 11.25
N LYS A 340 9.86 11.83 12.51
CA LYS A 340 11.21 12.06 13.07
C LYS A 340 12.28 11.26 12.32
N THR A 341 12.01 10.00 11.98
CA THR A 341 12.92 9.14 11.21
C THR A 341 13.20 9.75 9.83
N LEU A 342 12.15 10.12 9.10
CA LEU A 342 12.30 10.81 7.80
C LEU A 342 13.07 12.13 7.93
N PHE A 343 12.71 12.95 8.91
CA PHE A 343 13.36 14.24 9.14
C PHE A 343 14.87 14.08 9.40
N ASN A 344 15.27 13.12 10.23
CA ASN A 344 16.67 12.85 10.53
C ASN A 344 17.47 12.49 9.27
N VAL A 345 16.89 11.65 8.40
CA VAL A 345 17.52 11.27 7.14
C VAL A 345 17.60 12.45 6.18
N TYR A 346 16.53 13.24 6.05
CA TYR A 346 16.55 14.44 5.19
C TYR A 346 17.55 15.46 5.69
N ASN A 347 17.58 15.75 6.98
CA ASN A 347 18.52 16.70 7.56
C ASN A 347 19.98 16.27 7.37
N LYS A 348 20.27 14.97 7.59
CA LYS A 348 21.62 14.40 7.42
C LYS A 348 22.19 14.56 6.01
N TYR A 349 21.34 14.49 4.98
CA TYR A 349 21.81 14.46 3.58
C TYR A 349 21.48 15.74 2.80
N SER A 350 20.82 16.73 3.39
CA SER A 350 20.54 18.04 2.75
C SER A 350 21.68 19.04 2.86
N MET A 351 22.71 18.74 3.66
CA MET A 351 23.89 19.61 3.88
C MET A 351 24.89 19.55 2.72
#